data_b83a05f967b3311734013393327a6a8a
#
_entry.id   b83a05f967b3311734013393327a6a8a
#
_cell.length_a   1.000
_cell.length_b   1.000
_cell.length_c   1.000
_cell.angle_alpha   90.00
_cell.angle_beta   90.00
_cell.angle_gamma   90.00
#
_symmetry.space_group_name_H-M   'P 1'
#
loop_
_entity.id
_entity.type
_entity.pdbx_description
1 polymer ?
#
loop_
_entity_poly.entity_id
_entity_poly.type
_entity_poly.pdbx_seq_one_letter_code
_entity_poly.pdbx_strand_id
1 'polypeptide(L)'
;VMNFAVWCVEPLVRLLQRCSITPNQVTFVSLLLGLLAAVSIAFGHFGCGFFLALLSGISDVLDGMLARLQATSDRGGVVLDSTIDRYVDFMLLAGCALFFRHQTWALLGCLLAIHGSFMISYTTAKAEAMMLAVPRGVMKRTERYVYLLLGLAASAFWPQGLPLLLVIWVLAVLGNVSAALRFRALYLSARAG
;
A
#
# COMPACT_ATOMS: atom_id res chain seq x y z
N VAL A 1 11.43 -22.89 -5.03
CA VAL A 1 12.44 -21.84 -5.17
C VAL A 1 12.09 -20.76 -4.16
N MET A 2 12.83 -20.74 -3.05
CA MET A 2 12.68 -19.72 -2.01
C MET A 2 13.09 -18.37 -2.62
N ASN A 3 12.20 -17.39 -2.65
CA ASN A 3 12.50 -16.07 -3.20
C ASN A 3 13.66 -15.44 -2.41
N PHE A 4 14.63 -14.87 -3.09
CA PHE A 4 15.79 -14.18 -2.49
C PHE A 4 15.37 -13.17 -1.39
N ALA A 5 14.27 -12.47 -1.61
CA ALA A 5 13.69 -11.55 -0.62
C ALA A 5 13.31 -12.25 0.71
N VAL A 6 12.77 -13.47 0.66
CA VAL A 6 12.44 -14.27 1.84
C VAL A 6 13.72 -14.63 2.62
N TRP A 7 14.77 -15.00 1.92
CA TRP A 7 16.05 -15.36 2.53
C TRP A 7 16.69 -14.17 3.28
N CYS A 8 16.64 -12.97 2.72
CA CYS A 8 17.18 -11.76 3.36
C CYS A 8 16.41 -11.37 4.64
N VAL A 9 15.13 -11.64 4.70
CA VAL A 9 14.24 -11.20 5.80
C VAL A 9 14.07 -12.27 6.87
N GLU A 10 14.34 -13.53 6.55
CA GLU A 10 14.20 -14.68 7.47
C GLU A 10 14.96 -14.53 8.81
N PRO A 11 16.22 -14.05 8.85
CA PRO A 11 16.92 -13.84 10.12
C PRO A 11 16.21 -12.87 11.06
N LEU A 12 15.64 -11.79 10.49
CA LEU A 12 14.90 -10.79 11.26
C LEU A 12 13.58 -11.36 11.80
N VAL A 13 12.88 -12.14 11.00
CA VAL A 13 11.62 -12.81 11.43
C VAL A 13 11.90 -13.79 12.57
N ARG A 14 13.00 -14.57 12.49
CA ARG A 14 13.41 -15.46 13.58
C ARG A 14 13.80 -14.71 14.85
N LEU A 15 14.40 -13.52 14.72
CA LEU A 15 14.72 -12.66 15.86
C LEU A 15 13.42 -12.15 16.52
N LEU A 16 12.47 -11.64 15.73
CA LEU A 16 11.16 -11.19 16.23
C LEU A 16 10.43 -12.32 16.96
N GLN A 17 10.48 -13.55 16.41
CA GLN A 17 9.88 -14.72 17.05
C GLN A 17 10.54 -15.03 18.40
N ARG A 18 11.88 -14.94 18.51
CA ARG A 18 12.61 -15.16 19.78
C ARG A 18 12.26 -14.10 20.83
N CYS A 19 11.96 -12.88 20.39
CA CYS A 19 11.51 -11.80 21.28
C CYS A 19 10.02 -11.88 21.64
N SER A 20 9.30 -12.97 21.26
CA SER A 20 7.87 -13.15 21.49
C SER A 20 7.00 -12.03 20.91
N ILE A 21 7.47 -11.37 19.84
CA ILE A 21 6.71 -10.33 19.14
C ILE A 21 5.61 -11.00 18.31
N THR A 22 4.39 -10.47 18.42
CA THR A 22 3.24 -10.98 17.68
C THR A 22 3.14 -10.31 16.30
N PRO A 23 2.56 -11.00 15.26
CA PRO A 23 2.31 -10.39 13.95
C PRO A 23 1.53 -9.08 14.06
N ASN A 24 0.47 -9.04 14.86
CA ASN A 24 -0.36 -7.85 15.05
C ASN A 24 0.43 -6.63 15.59
N GLN A 25 1.43 -6.86 16.45
CA GLN A 25 2.29 -5.77 16.92
C GLN A 25 3.12 -5.19 15.78
N VAL A 26 3.63 -6.04 14.88
CA VAL A 26 4.40 -5.59 13.70
C VAL A 26 3.49 -4.82 12.73
N THR A 27 2.25 -5.28 12.54
CA THR A 27 1.24 -4.58 11.74
C THR A 27 0.93 -3.18 12.32
N PHE A 28 0.82 -3.02 13.64
CA PHE A 28 0.66 -1.69 14.26
C PHE A 28 1.90 -0.80 14.11
N VAL A 29 3.10 -1.38 14.13
CA VAL A 29 4.34 -0.64 13.82
C VAL A 29 4.32 -0.14 12.38
N SER A 30 3.87 -0.95 11.40
CA SER A 30 3.74 -0.51 10.02
C SER A 30 2.77 0.66 9.88
N LEU A 31 1.64 0.64 10.58
CA LEU A 31 0.69 1.75 10.61
C LEU A 31 1.31 3.05 11.16
N LEU A 32 2.02 2.96 12.28
CA LEU A 32 2.68 4.13 12.89
C LEU A 32 3.75 4.70 11.96
N LEU A 33 4.57 3.85 11.36
CA LEU A 33 5.59 4.26 10.38
C LEU A 33 4.95 4.91 9.15
N GLY A 34 3.82 4.36 8.67
CA GLY A 34 3.03 4.94 7.58
C GLY A 34 2.48 6.32 7.91
N LEU A 35 1.98 6.51 9.13
CA LEU A 35 1.52 7.82 9.61
C LEU A 35 2.67 8.84 9.68
N LEU A 36 3.81 8.46 10.25
CA LEU A 36 4.98 9.33 10.33
C LEU A 36 5.53 9.68 8.94
N ALA A 37 5.50 8.71 8.00
CA ALA A 37 5.83 8.95 6.60
C ALA A 37 4.89 9.98 5.97
N ALA A 38 3.58 9.83 6.15
CA ALA A 38 2.58 10.75 5.63
C ALA A 38 2.77 12.18 6.16
N VAL A 39 3.03 12.32 7.45
CA VAL A 39 3.36 13.62 8.08
C VAL A 39 4.63 14.21 7.45
N SER A 40 5.69 13.41 7.32
CA SER A 40 6.95 13.87 6.68
C SER A 40 6.73 14.34 5.25
N ILE A 41 5.93 13.61 4.47
CA ILE A 41 5.56 13.97 3.09
C ILE A 41 4.78 15.29 3.06
N ALA A 42 3.80 15.47 3.95
CA ALA A 42 2.97 16.66 4.01
C ALA A 42 3.79 17.95 4.27
N PHE A 43 4.90 17.84 4.98
CA PHE A 43 5.84 18.93 5.23
C PHE A 43 6.97 19.02 4.18
N GLY A 44 6.95 18.21 3.13
CA GLY A 44 7.95 18.24 2.06
C GLY A 44 9.26 17.52 2.38
N HIS A 45 9.34 16.80 3.49
CA HIS A 45 10.51 16.01 3.87
C HIS A 45 10.52 14.65 3.16
N PHE A 46 10.61 14.66 1.82
CA PHE A 46 10.44 13.45 0.98
C PHE A 46 11.45 12.34 1.29
N GLY A 47 12.71 12.67 1.60
CA GLY A 47 13.72 11.68 1.98
C GLY A 47 13.35 10.94 3.26
N CYS A 48 12.92 11.67 4.30
CA CYS A 48 12.42 11.08 5.54
C CYS A 48 11.14 10.27 5.28
N GLY A 49 10.20 10.83 4.49
CA GLY A 49 8.99 10.14 4.07
C GLY A 49 9.28 8.83 3.33
N PHE A 50 10.28 8.82 2.45
CA PHE A 50 10.72 7.61 1.75
C PHE A 50 11.20 6.52 2.72
N PHE A 51 12.13 6.85 3.64
CA PHE A 51 12.66 5.87 4.59
C PHE A 51 11.59 5.32 5.52
N LEU A 52 10.70 6.17 6.03
CA LEU A 52 9.62 5.75 6.91
C LEU A 52 8.59 4.88 6.17
N ALA A 53 8.22 5.25 4.94
CA ALA A 53 7.36 4.43 4.10
C ALA A 53 8.04 3.10 3.75
N LEU A 54 9.33 3.09 3.40
CA LEU A 54 10.07 1.85 3.13
C LEU A 54 10.05 0.91 4.35
N LEU A 55 10.30 1.43 5.54
CA LEU A 55 10.23 0.65 6.78
C LEU A 55 8.81 0.15 7.07
N SER A 56 7.78 0.96 6.81
CA SER A 56 6.38 0.55 6.90
C SER A 56 6.09 -0.65 5.98
N GLY A 57 6.51 -0.58 4.71
CA GLY A 57 6.33 -1.68 3.76
C GLY A 57 7.13 -2.95 4.11
N ILE A 58 8.33 -2.80 4.68
CA ILE A 58 9.11 -3.94 5.19
C ILE A 58 8.38 -4.58 6.37
N SER A 59 7.84 -3.78 7.30
CA SER A 59 7.08 -4.28 8.46
C SER A 59 5.86 -5.08 8.02
N ASP A 60 5.13 -4.63 7.00
CA ASP A 60 3.99 -5.32 6.37
C ASP A 60 4.39 -6.72 5.81
N VAL A 61 5.56 -6.84 5.21
CA VAL A 61 6.07 -8.14 4.75
C VAL A 61 6.45 -9.04 5.93
N LEU A 62 7.04 -8.44 6.98
CA LEU A 62 7.49 -9.17 8.17
C LEU A 62 6.34 -9.78 8.95
N ASP A 63 5.23 -9.05 9.16
CA ASP A 63 4.08 -9.57 9.92
C ASP A 63 3.42 -10.76 9.22
N GLY A 64 3.25 -10.71 7.89
CA GLY A 64 2.76 -11.82 7.10
C GLY A 64 3.68 -13.05 7.11
N MET A 65 5.01 -12.85 7.18
CA MET A 65 5.97 -13.96 7.34
C MET A 65 5.93 -14.53 8.75
N LEU A 66 5.86 -13.67 9.77
CA LEU A 66 5.81 -14.04 11.16
C LEU A 66 4.53 -14.84 11.48
N ALA A 67 3.38 -14.41 10.97
CA ALA A 67 2.11 -15.12 11.12
C ALA A 67 2.17 -16.54 10.54
N ARG A 68 2.80 -16.70 9.39
CA ARG A 68 3.02 -18.02 8.76
C ARG A 68 3.95 -18.93 9.58
N LEU A 69 5.05 -18.38 10.13
CA LEU A 69 5.99 -19.16 10.93
C LEU A 69 5.44 -19.55 12.30
N GLN A 70 4.62 -18.71 12.91
CA GLN A 70 3.99 -18.97 14.20
C GLN A 70 2.73 -19.86 14.07
N ALA A 71 2.28 -20.15 12.86
CA ALA A 71 1.00 -20.82 12.58
C ALA A 71 -0.20 -20.13 13.30
N THR A 72 -0.10 -18.81 13.50
CA THR A 72 -1.07 -17.97 14.22
C THR A 72 -1.96 -17.16 13.28
N SER A 73 -1.97 -17.48 11.98
CA SER A 73 -2.86 -16.79 11.04
C SER A 73 -4.32 -17.13 11.34
N ASP A 74 -4.93 -16.31 12.19
CA ASP A 74 -6.36 -16.34 12.44
C ASP A 74 -7.11 -15.40 11.48
N ARG A 75 -8.44 -15.55 11.41
CA ARG A 75 -9.28 -14.69 10.57
C ARG A 75 -9.22 -13.21 10.99
N GLY A 76 -9.04 -12.95 12.29
CA GLY A 76 -8.93 -11.58 12.83
C GLY A 76 -7.64 -10.90 12.37
N GLY A 77 -6.52 -11.60 12.39
CA GLY A 77 -5.23 -11.10 11.90
C GLY A 77 -5.27 -10.73 10.41
N VAL A 78 -5.92 -11.57 9.58
CA VAL A 78 -6.09 -11.27 8.15
C VAL A 78 -6.95 -10.01 7.93
N VAL A 79 -8.00 -9.81 8.71
CA VAL A 79 -8.84 -8.60 8.64
C VAL A 79 -8.05 -7.38 9.09
N LEU A 80 -7.31 -7.48 10.20
CA LEU A 80 -6.48 -6.40 10.73
C LEU A 80 -5.44 -5.94 9.72
N ASP A 81 -4.61 -6.87 9.20
CA ASP A 81 -3.60 -6.63 8.19
C ASP A 81 -4.20 -5.95 6.96
N SER A 82 -5.23 -6.55 6.37
CA SER A 82 -5.88 -5.99 5.20
C SER A 82 -6.49 -4.60 5.44
N THR A 83 -6.93 -4.29 6.66
CA THR A 83 -7.48 -2.98 7.03
C THR A 83 -6.37 -1.95 7.17
N ILE A 84 -5.31 -2.28 7.91
CA ILE A 84 -4.15 -1.40 8.13
C ILE A 84 -3.48 -1.05 6.81
N ASP A 85 -3.39 -1.97 5.88
CA ASP A 85 -2.94 -1.75 4.51
C ASP A 85 -3.65 -0.58 3.83
N ARG A 86 -4.99 -0.51 3.94
CA ARG A 86 -5.79 0.56 3.33
C ARG A 86 -5.55 1.89 4.04
N TYR A 87 -5.37 1.86 5.37
CA TYR A 87 -5.01 3.07 6.11
C TYR A 87 -3.65 3.60 5.70
N VAL A 88 -2.63 2.75 5.57
CA VAL A 88 -1.28 3.16 5.12
C VAL A 88 -1.33 3.73 3.70
N ASP A 89 -1.97 3.03 2.74
CA ASP A 89 -2.13 3.52 1.38
C ASP A 89 -2.81 4.91 1.35
N PHE A 90 -3.88 5.08 2.15
CA PHE A 90 -4.59 6.35 2.27
C PHE A 90 -3.70 7.44 2.88
N MET A 91 -3.04 7.17 4.00
CA MET A 91 -2.22 8.16 4.73
C MET A 91 -1.08 8.69 3.85
N LEU A 92 -0.39 7.82 3.12
CA LEU A 92 0.70 8.23 2.24
C LEU A 92 0.19 9.16 1.12
N LEU A 93 -0.91 8.81 0.47
CA LEU A 93 -1.52 9.65 -0.58
C LEU A 93 -2.14 10.92 -0.01
N ALA A 94 -2.68 10.87 1.21
CA ALA A 94 -3.19 12.05 1.92
C ALA A 94 -2.03 13.01 2.29
N GLY A 95 -0.87 12.49 2.71
CA GLY A 95 0.34 13.29 2.91
C GLY A 95 0.77 14.02 1.63
N CYS A 96 0.71 13.32 0.47
CA CYS A 96 0.94 13.94 -0.83
C CYS A 96 -0.11 15.03 -1.14
N ALA A 97 -1.39 14.76 -0.88
CA ALA A 97 -2.47 15.73 -1.09
C ALA A 97 -2.29 16.99 -0.24
N LEU A 98 -1.88 16.83 1.02
CA LEU A 98 -1.57 17.96 1.91
C LEU A 98 -0.37 18.77 1.44
N PHE A 99 0.67 18.13 0.94
CA PHE A 99 1.81 18.83 0.35
C PHE A 99 1.38 19.65 -0.88
N PHE A 100 0.59 19.06 -1.78
CA PHE A 100 0.12 19.70 -3.00
C PHE A 100 -1.19 20.51 -2.85
N ARG A 101 -1.66 20.79 -1.62
CA ARG A 101 -2.97 21.42 -1.35
C ARG A 101 -3.22 22.74 -2.08
N HIS A 102 -2.16 23.49 -2.39
CA HIS A 102 -2.26 24.77 -3.10
C HIS A 102 -2.17 24.65 -4.63
N GLN A 103 -2.00 23.43 -5.15
CA GLN A 103 -1.90 23.14 -6.57
C GLN A 103 -3.11 22.28 -6.99
N THR A 104 -4.16 22.90 -7.53
CA THR A 104 -5.43 22.23 -7.83
C THR A 104 -5.29 20.95 -8.65
N TRP A 105 -4.47 20.96 -9.70
CA TRP A 105 -4.24 19.78 -10.54
C TRP A 105 -3.52 18.65 -9.80
N ALA A 106 -2.53 19.00 -8.99
CA ALA A 106 -1.81 18.01 -8.20
C ALA A 106 -2.70 17.39 -7.12
N LEU A 107 -3.49 18.23 -6.44
CA LEU A 107 -4.50 17.77 -5.48
C LEU A 107 -5.53 16.84 -6.15
N LEU A 108 -6.03 17.19 -7.33
CA LEU A 108 -6.94 16.33 -8.10
C LEU A 108 -6.29 14.97 -8.41
N GLY A 109 -5.01 14.96 -8.84
CA GLY A 109 -4.26 13.72 -9.05
C GLY A 109 -4.20 12.84 -7.81
N CYS A 110 -3.93 13.43 -6.63
CA CYS A 110 -3.92 12.70 -5.35
C CYS A 110 -5.29 12.09 -5.03
N LEU A 111 -6.38 12.87 -5.18
CA LEU A 111 -7.75 12.40 -4.92
C LEU A 111 -8.14 11.24 -5.86
N LEU A 112 -7.79 11.35 -7.14
CA LEU A 112 -8.01 10.27 -8.11
C LEU A 112 -7.17 9.03 -7.81
N ALA A 113 -5.93 9.18 -7.35
CA ALA A 113 -5.09 8.05 -6.93
C ALA A 113 -5.66 7.34 -5.70
N ILE A 114 -6.16 8.10 -4.71
CA ILE A 114 -6.88 7.57 -3.54
C ILE A 114 -8.11 6.80 -4.02
N HIS A 115 -8.97 7.42 -4.83
CA HIS A 115 -10.19 6.78 -5.35
C HIS A 115 -9.86 5.45 -6.07
N GLY A 116 -8.90 5.45 -7.00
CA GLY A 116 -8.49 4.25 -7.72
C GLY A 116 -8.00 3.15 -6.79
N SER A 117 -7.20 3.48 -5.76
CA SER A 117 -6.71 2.52 -4.77
C SER A 117 -7.85 1.86 -3.97
N PHE A 118 -8.81 2.66 -3.50
CA PHE A 118 -9.98 2.15 -2.78
C PHE A 118 -10.87 1.29 -3.67
N MET A 119 -11.14 1.71 -4.91
CA MET A 119 -11.98 0.95 -5.84
C MET A 119 -11.39 -0.40 -6.23
N ILE A 120 -10.06 -0.50 -6.38
CA ILE A 120 -9.37 -1.77 -6.59
C ILE A 120 -9.58 -2.69 -5.38
N SER A 121 -9.40 -2.18 -4.17
CA SER A 121 -9.57 -2.94 -2.93
C SER A 121 -11.02 -3.36 -2.72
N TYR A 122 -11.98 -2.47 -2.98
CA TYR A 122 -13.40 -2.74 -2.89
C TYR A 122 -13.83 -3.86 -3.84
N THR A 123 -13.43 -3.78 -5.11
CA THR A 123 -13.79 -4.80 -6.11
C THR A 123 -13.19 -6.17 -5.78
N THR A 124 -12.00 -6.22 -5.19
CA THR A 124 -11.37 -7.45 -4.70
C THR A 124 -12.19 -8.04 -3.54
N ALA A 125 -12.46 -7.27 -2.49
CA ALA A 125 -13.24 -7.72 -1.34
C ALA A 125 -14.67 -8.12 -1.74
N LYS A 126 -15.27 -7.44 -2.70
CA LYS A 126 -16.60 -7.78 -3.21
C LYS A 126 -16.61 -9.10 -3.97
N ALA A 127 -15.57 -9.38 -4.77
CA ALA A 127 -15.42 -10.68 -5.46
C ALA A 127 -15.28 -11.83 -4.45
N GLU A 128 -14.44 -11.65 -3.43
CA GLU A 128 -14.24 -12.63 -2.36
C GLU A 128 -15.54 -12.90 -1.58
N ALA A 129 -16.27 -11.84 -1.21
CA ALA A 129 -17.55 -11.95 -0.51
C ALA A 129 -18.63 -12.68 -1.34
N MET A 130 -18.56 -12.60 -2.67
CA MET A 130 -19.47 -13.29 -3.59
C MET A 130 -18.94 -14.68 -4.01
N MET A 131 -17.80 -15.12 -3.47
CA MET A 131 -17.10 -16.36 -3.85
C MET A 131 -16.78 -16.44 -5.35
N LEU A 132 -16.59 -15.29 -5.98
CA LEU A 132 -16.21 -15.18 -7.40
C LEU A 132 -14.68 -15.05 -7.55
N ALA A 133 -14.17 -15.44 -8.70
CA ALA A 133 -12.75 -15.25 -9.01
C ALA A 133 -12.38 -13.76 -8.96
N VAL A 134 -11.31 -13.43 -8.22
CA VAL A 134 -10.80 -12.05 -8.11
C VAL A 134 -10.32 -11.58 -9.48
N PRO A 135 -10.90 -10.50 -10.03
CA PRO A 135 -10.52 -10.02 -11.36
C PRO A 135 -9.08 -9.53 -11.40
N ARG A 136 -8.36 -9.84 -12.45
CA ARG A 136 -7.02 -9.31 -12.69
C ARG A 136 -7.12 -7.85 -13.12
N GLY A 137 -6.28 -6.99 -12.53
CA GLY A 137 -6.14 -5.58 -12.92
C GLY A 137 -4.76 -5.32 -13.54
N VAL A 138 -4.59 -4.13 -14.09
CA VAL A 138 -3.33 -3.68 -14.71
C VAL A 138 -2.25 -3.44 -13.65
N MET A 139 -2.65 -3.08 -12.42
CA MET A 139 -1.73 -2.71 -11.35
C MET A 139 -2.11 -3.38 -10.03
N LYS A 140 -1.11 -4.00 -9.39
CA LYS A 140 -1.22 -4.59 -8.05
C LYS A 140 -0.90 -3.56 -6.96
N ARG A 141 -1.28 -3.84 -5.69
CA ARG A 141 -0.95 -2.99 -4.54
C ARG A 141 0.56 -2.77 -4.41
N THR A 142 1.34 -3.84 -4.44
CA THR A 142 2.80 -3.77 -4.32
C THR A 142 3.44 -2.88 -5.38
N GLU A 143 2.95 -2.93 -6.63
CA GLU A 143 3.45 -2.10 -7.72
C GLU A 143 3.17 -0.62 -7.44
N ARG A 144 1.95 -0.27 -6.97
CA ARG A 144 1.60 1.12 -6.58
C ARG A 144 2.51 1.63 -5.47
N TYR A 145 2.75 0.78 -4.47
CA TYR A 145 3.61 1.13 -3.35
C TYR A 145 5.06 1.39 -3.80
N VAL A 146 5.61 0.53 -4.65
CA VAL A 146 6.94 0.70 -5.23
C VAL A 146 7.04 1.99 -6.06
N TYR A 147 6.05 2.27 -6.93
CA TYR A 147 6.05 3.53 -7.68
C TYR A 147 6.03 4.75 -6.76
N LEU A 148 5.23 4.72 -5.69
CA LEU A 148 5.21 5.81 -4.71
C LEU A 148 6.56 6.00 -4.02
N LEU A 149 7.21 4.91 -3.61
CA LEU A 149 8.56 4.94 -3.03
C LEU A 149 9.57 5.54 -4.01
N LEU A 150 9.55 5.15 -5.28
CA LEU A 150 10.43 5.71 -6.31
C LEU A 150 10.19 7.22 -6.50
N GLY A 151 8.93 7.64 -6.51
CA GLY A 151 8.57 9.06 -6.57
C GLY A 151 9.08 9.85 -5.37
N LEU A 152 8.97 9.31 -4.16
CA LEU A 152 9.48 9.92 -2.93
C LEU A 152 11.02 10.00 -2.93
N ALA A 153 11.70 8.90 -3.30
CA ALA A 153 13.15 8.85 -3.37
C ALA A 153 13.70 9.90 -4.38
N ALA A 154 13.11 9.98 -5.56
CA ALA A 154 13.50 10.98 -6.55
C ALA A 154 13.20 12.40 -6.07
N SER A 155 12.08 12.63 -5.38
CA SER A 155 11.68 13.94 -4.85
C SER A 155 12.54 14.40 -3.66
N ALA A 156 13.30 13.51 -3.03
CA ALA A 156 14.30 13.90 -2.03
C ALA A 156 15.38 14.84 -2.62
N PHE A 157 15.65 14.72 -3.93
CA PHE A 157 16.58 15.58 -4.67
C PHE A 157 15.89 16.74 -5.41
N TRP A 158 14.55 16.74 -5.47
CA TRP A 158 13.70 17.76 -6.08
C TRP A 158 12.63 18.26 -5.11
N PRO A 159 12.94 19.28 -4.27
CA PRO A 159 12.04 19.74 -3.20
C PRO A 159 10.66 20.20 -3.66
N GLN A 160 10.50 20.57 -4.93
CA GLN A 160 9.21 20.92 -5.53
C GLN A 160 8.28 19.71 -5.73
N GLY A 161 8.78 18.47 -5.53
CA GLY A 161 7.99 17.24 -5.61
C GLY A 161 7.56 16.86 -7.03
N LEU A 162 8.22 17.37 -8.07
CA LEU A 162 7.85 17.06 -9.46
C LEU A 162 7.90 15.56 -9.80
N PRO A 163 8.94 14.78 -9.41
CA PRO A 163 8.93 13.33 -9.63
C PRO A 163 7.77 12.63 -8.95
N LEU A 164 7.44 13.04 -7.71
CA LEU A 164 6.30 12.51 -6.97
C LEU A 164 4.98 12.83 -7.68
N LEU A 165 4.82 14.06 -8.19
CA LEU A 165 3.63 14.47 -8.93
C LEU A 165 3.42 13.62 -10.19
N LEU A 166 4.47 13.33 -10.94
CA LEU A 166 4.41 12.45 -12.12
C LEU A 166 3.93 11.04 -11.72
N VAL A 167 4.50 10.48 -10.66
CA VAL A 167 4.07 9.18 -10.13
C VAL A 167 2.61 9.22 -9.68
N ILE A 168 2.17 10.27 -8.99
CA ILE A 168 0.76 10.42 -8.57
C ILE A 168 -0.18 10.38 -9.76
N TRP A 169 0.13 11.05 -10.87
CA TRP A 169 -0.68 11.00 -12.07
C TRP A 169 -0.68 9.60 -12.72
N VAL A 170 0.46 8.90 -12.74
CA VAL A 170 0.51 7.49 -13.18
C VAL A 170 -0.41 6.62 -12.31
N LEU A 171 -0.34 6.77 -10.99
CA LEU A 171 -1.20 6.03 -10.05
C LEU A 171 -2.67 6.40 -10.22
N ALA A 172 -2.99 7.68 -10.44
CA ALA A 172 -4.34 8.15 -10.69
C ALA A 172 -4.95 7.52 -11.94
N VAL A 173 -4.23 7.56 -13.06
CA VAL A 173 -4.73 7.02 -14.34
C VAL A 173 -4.80 5.49 -14.30
N LEU A 174 -3.67 4.82 -14.03
CA LEU A 174 -3.59 3.35 -14.08
C LEU A 174 -4.41 2.71 -12.96
N GLY A 175 -4.52 3.34 -11.78
CA GLY A 175 -5.36 2.88 -10.69
C GLY A 175 -6.84 2.87 -11.07
N ASN A 176 -7.35 3.96 -11.64
CA ASN A 176 -8.75 4.04 -12.04
C ASN A 176 -9.07 3.16 -13.26
N VAL A 177 -8.16 3.05 -14.24
CA VAL A 177 -8.29 2.09 -15.35
C VAL A 177 -8.35 0.66 -14.81
N SER A 178 -7.44 0.30 -13.90
CA SER A 178 -7.44 -1.02 -13.25
C SER A 178 -8.73 -1.29 -12.48
N ALA A 179 -9.25 -0.30 -11.75
CA ALA A 179 -10.52 -0.40 -11.03
C ALA A 179 -11.70 -0.64 -11.98
N ALA A 180 -11.77 0.13 -13.07
CA ALA A 180 -12.84 -0.01 -14.08
C ALA A 180 -12.82 -1.40 -14.76
N LEU A 181 -11.63 -1.90 -15.12
CA LEU A 181 -11.47 -3.24 -15.70
C LEU A 181 -11.88 -4.34 -14.71
N ARG A 182 -11.49 -4.23 -13.44
CA ARG A 182 -11.91 -5.17 -12.38
C ARG A 182 -13.41 -5.12 -12.15
N PHE A 183 -13.99 -3.93 -12.08
CA PHE A 183 -15.45 -3.76 -11.93
C PHE A 183 -16.20 -4.42 -13.09
N ARG A 184 -15.78 -4.15 -14.34
CA ARG A 184 -16.40 -4.75 -15.53
C ARG A 184 -16.33 -6.28 -15.49
N ALA A 185 -15.16 -6.85 -15.18
CA ALA A 185 -14.97 -8.29 -15.10
C ALA A 185 -15.86 -8.90 -14.00
N LEU A 186 -15.89 -8.30 -12.80
CA LEU A 186 -16.73 -8.76 -11.70
C LEU A 186 -18.23 -8.70 -12.05
N TYR A 187 -18.67 -7.60 -12.67
CA TYR A 187 -20.05 -7.43 -13.09
C TYR A 187 -20.49 -8.49 -14.09
N LEU A 188 -19.64 -8.80 -15.09
CA LEU A 188 -19.95 -9.84 -16.08
C LEU A 188 -19.97 -11.24 -15.44
N SER A 189 -19.02 -11.55 -14.54
CA SER A 189 -19.00 -12.83 -13.82
C SER A 189 -20.24 -13.01 -12.93
N ALA A 190 -20.69 -11.95 -12.25
CA ALA A 190 -21.88 -11.99 -11.39
C ALA A 190 -23.20 -12.13 -12.16
N ARG A 191 -23.23 -11.82 -13.48
CA ARG A 191 -24.40 -12.04 -14.33
C ARG A 191 -24.45 -13.40 -15.00
N ALA A 192 -23.32 -14.08 -15.07
CA ALA A 192 -23.19 -15.39 -15.72
C ALA A 192 -23.45 -16.57 -14.77
N GLY A 193 -23.46 -16.36 -13.46
CA GLY A 193 -23.79 -17.35 -12.42
C GLY A 193 -25.14 -17.03 -11.81
#